data_9572f45e126b306f83b96ffc3f37ce0a
#
_entry.id   9572f45e126b306f83b96ffc3f37ce0a
#
_cell.length_a   1.000
_cell.length_b   1.000
_cell.length_c   1.000
_cell.angle_alpha   90.00
_cell.angle_beta   90.00
_cell.angle_gamma   90.00
#
_symmetry.space_group_name_H-M   'P 1'
#
loop_
_entity.id
_entity.type
_entity.pdbx_description
1 polymer ?
#
loop_
_entity_poly.entity_id
_entity_poly.type
_entity_poly.pdbx_seq_one_letter_code
_entity_poly.pdbx_strand_id
1 'polypeptide(L)'
;MGLPWIRLDTTTFDHPKMLYLADEKQHRAIVVHLSGMTYTGKHGLDGFIPRAALRVIGGLPNDAKKLVEVGLWHLAEGGWSINGWDEYQVSDDEAKARSDKARKAAQKRWANEKGA
;
A
#
# COMPACT_ATOMS: atom_id res chain seq x y z
N MET A 1 9.04 -11.94 0.69
CA MET A 1 8.17 -11.81 1.86
C MET A 1 7.49 -10.46 1.86
N GLY A 2 6.24 -10.44 2.24
CA GLY A 2 5.47 -9.21 2.26
C GLY A 2 5.51 -8.51 3.61
N LEU A 3 4.78 -7.40 3.67
CA LEU A 3 4.61 -6.62 4.89
C LEU A 3 3.50 -7.21 5.74
N PRO A 4 3.64 -7.24 7.08
CA PRO A 4 2.58 -7.73 7.96
C PRO A 4 1.41 -6.74 8.08
N TRP A 5 1.62 -5.49 7.72
CA TRP A 5 0.61 -4.42 7.71
C TRP A 5 1.01 -3.38 6.67
N ILE A 6 0.04 -2.57 6.28
CA ILE A 6 0.27 -1.43 5.40
C ILE A 6 -0.14 -0.16 6.15
N ARG A 7 0.35 0.98 5.66
CA ARG A 7 -0.05 2.27 6.19
C ARG A 7 -1.30 2.76 5.50
N LEU A 8 -2.21 3.32 6.27
CA LEU A 8 -3.37 4.02 5.75
C LEU A 8 -3.33 5.43 6.31
N ASP A 9 -3.12 6.40 5.43
CA ASP A 9 -3.05 7.80 5.83
C ASP A 9 -4.41 8.26 6.36
N THR A 10 -4.40 9.06 7.42
CA THR A 10 -5.65 9.56 8.00
C THR A 10 -6.43 10.46 7.05
N THR A 11 -5.78 11.00 6.03
CA THR A 11 -6.42 11.84 5.02
C THR A 11 -6.89 11.05 3.80
N THR A 12 -6.73 9.71 3.80
CA THR A 12 -7.06 8.87 2.63
C THR A 12 -8.48 9.11 2.13
N PHE A 13 -9.47 9.10 3.03
CA PHE A 13 -10.87 9.24 2.64
C PHE A 13 -11.30 10.70 2.43
N ASP A 14 -10.47 11.65 2.82
CA ASP A 14 -10.69 13.08 2.56
C ASP A 14 -10.04 13.52 1.25
N HIS A 15 -9.23 12.66 0.63
CA HIS A 15 -8.55 12.97 -0.61
C HIS A 15 -9.56 13.18 -1.74
N PRO A 16 -9.39 14.20 -2.60
CA PRO A 16 -10.35 14.50 -3.68
C PRO A 16 -10.68 13.31 -4.58
N LYS A 17 -9.71 12.44 -4.87
CA LYS A 17 -9.94 11.25 -5.69
C LYS A 17 -10.89 10.26 -5.02
N MET A 18 -10.76 10.09 -3.69
CA MET A 18 -11.65 9.21 -2.93
C MET A 18 -13.04 9.82 -2.80
N LEU A 19 -13.12 11.13 -2.54
CA LEU A 19 -14.40 11.83 -2.46
C LEU A 19 -15.15 11.76 -3.79
N TYR A 20 -14.44 11.88 -4.91
CA TYR A 20 -15.04 11.74 -6.22
C TYR A 20 -15.63 10.33 -6.43
N LEU A 21 -14.88 9.29 -6.07
CA LEU A 21 -15.38 7.93 -6.21
C LEU A 21 -16.60 7.69 -5.34
N ALA A 22 -16.62 8.21 -4.11
CA ALA A 22 -17.75 8.07 -3.20
C ALA A 22 -18.97 8.81 -3.75
N ASP A 23 -18.78 10.02 -4.26
CA ASP A 23 -19.84 10.83 -4.85
C ASP A 23 -20.47 10.16 -6.08
N GLU A 24 -19.65 9.50 -6.89
CA GLU A 24 -20.09 8.74 -8.07
C GLU A 24 -20.60 7.35 -7.69
N LYS A 25 -20.74 7.05 -6.39
CA LYS A 25 -21.23 5.76 -5.88
C LYS A 25 -20.35 4.59 -6.33
N GLN A 26 -19.05 4.83 -6.49
CA GLN A 26 -18.07 3.81 -6.88
C GLN A 26 -17.42 3.17 -5.64
N HIS A 27 -18.24 2.77 -4.67
CA HIS A 27 -17.74 2.22 -3.41
C HIS A 27 -16.98 0.91 -3.61
N ARG A 28 -17.38 0.10 -4.58
CA ARG A 28 -16.64 -1.13 -4.89
C ARG A 28 -15.23 -0.81 -5.36
N ALA A 29 -15.05 0.22 -6.19
CA ALA A 29 -13.72 0.64 -6.63
C ALA A 29 -12.86 1.06 -5.43
N ILE A 30 -13.43 1.76 -4.46
CA ILE A 30 -12.73 2.13 -3.22
C ILE A 30 -12.27 0.88 -2.47
N VAL A 31 -13.17 -0.09 -2.28
CA VAL A 31 -12.83 -1.35 -1.60
C VAL A 31 -11.76 -2.12 -2.38
N VAL A 32 -11.86 -2.16 -3.70
CA VAL A 32 -10.87 -2.81 -4.56
C VAL A 32 -9.49 -2.15 -4.41
N HIS A 33 -9.47 -0.81 -4.32
CA HIS A 33 -8.21 -0.09 -4.08
C HIS A 33 -7.58 -0.50 -2.75
N LEU A 34 -8.35 -0.51 -1.66
CA LEU A 34 -7.86 -0.92 -0.35
C LEU A 34 -7.42 -2.39 -0.34
N SER A 35 -8.21 -3.26 -0.96
CA SER A 35 -7.87 -4.68 -1.09
C SER A 35 -6.59 -4.88 -1.92
N GLY A 36 -6.41 -4.05 -2.95
CA GLY A 36 -5.18 -4.05 -3.75
C GLY A 36 -3.97 -3.63 -2.93
N MET A 37 -4.13 -2.62 -2.08
CA MET A 37 -3.06 -2.19 -1.17
C MET A 37 -2.63 -3.33 -0.24
N THR A 38 -3.59 -4.01 0.37
CA THR A 38 -3.28 -5.15 1.27
C THR A 38 -2.65 -6.30 0.49
N TYR A 39 -3.15 -6.59 -0.70
CA TYR A 39 -2.62 -7.66 -1.54
C TYR A 39 -1.15 -7.42 -1.91
N THR A 40 -0.86 -6.24 -2.47
CA THR A 40 0.51 -5.94 -2.90
C THR A 40 1.47 -5.86 -1.71
N GLY A 41 1.00 -5.34 -0.56
CA GLY A 41 1.78 -5.34 0.67
C GLY A 41 2.08 -6.75 1.16
N LYS A 42 1.06 -7.59 1.25
CA LYS A 42 1.20 -8.97 1.71
C LYS A 42 2.19 -9.78 0.86
N HIS A 43 2.17 -9.58 -0.46
CA HIS A 43 2.99 -10.35 -1.38
C HIS A 43 4.32 -9.67 -1.76
N GLY A 44 4.64 -8.53 -1.15
CA GLY A 44 5.90 -7.84 -1.39
C GLY A 44 6.09 -7.34 -2.81
N LEU A 45 5.01 -6.87 -3.43
CA LEU A 45 5.01 -6.44 -4.83
C LEU A 45 5.24 -4.93 -5.00
N ASP A 46 5.45 -4.20 -3.91
CA ASP A 46 5.76 -2.76 -3.90
C ASP A 46 4.80 -1.92 -4.75
N GLY A 47 3.49 -2.16 -4.58
CA GLY A 47 2.46 -1.38 -5.26
C GLY A 47 2.02 -1.94 -6.60
N PHE A 48 2.64 -3.01 -7.08
CA PHE A 48 2.23 -3.64 -8.34
C PHE A 48 1.10 -4.64 -8.09
N ILE A 49 0.07 -4.60 -8.93
CA ILE A 49 -1.05 -5.53 -8.90
C ILE A 49 -1.08 -6.28 -10.23
N PRO A 50 -0.72 -7.58 -10.22
CA PRO A 50 -0.81 -8.39 -11.44
C PRO A 50 -2.25 -8.43 -11.95
N ARG A 51 -2.42 -8.44 -13.27
CA ARG A 51 -3.75 -8.46 -13.88
C ARG A 51 -4.61 -9.61 -13.36
N ALA A 52 -4.03 -10.79 -13.18
CA ALA A 52 -4.73 -11.97 -12.67
C ALA A 52 -5.19 -11.78 -11.21
N ALA A 53 -4.54 -10.92 -10.45
CA ALA A 53 -4.89 -10.68 -9.04
C ALA A 53 -6.16 -9.84 -8.87
N LEU A 54 -6.63 -9.17 -9.91
CA LEU A 54 -7.82 -8.33 -9.83
C LEU A 54 -9.02 -9.10 -9.28
N ARG A 55 -9.22 -10.33 -9.72
CA ARG A 55 -10.31 -11.19 -9.22
C ARG A 55 -10.11 -11.55 -7.75
N VAL A 56 -8.86 -11.81 -7.37
CA VAL A 56 -8.53 -12.20 -5.99
C VAL A 56 -8.91 -11.09 -5.01
N ILE A 57 -8.73 -9.84 -5.41
CA ILE A 57 -9.08 -8.69 -4.57
C ILE A 57 -10.53 -8.24 -4.75
N GLY A 58 -11.33 -9.03 -5.44
CA GLY A 58 -12.77 -8.75 -5.60
C GLY A 58 -13.09 -7.70 -6.66
N GLY A 59 -12.15 -7.40 -7.54
CA GLY A 59 -12.33 -6.37 -8.55
C GLY A 59 -12.84 -6.90 -9.88
N LEU A 60 -13.52 -6.02 -10.60
CA LEU A 60 -13.93 -6.20 -11.98
C LEU A 60 -13.14 -5.23 -12.86
N PRO A 61 -13.03 -5.50 -14.17
CA PRO A 61 -12.30 -4.59 -15.08
C PRO A 61 -12.74 -3.14 -14.99
N ASN A 62 -14.04 -2.88 -14.77
CA ASN A 62 -14.55 -1.53 -14.63
C ASN A 62 -14.02 -0.85 -13.36
N ASP A 63 -13.81 -1.58 -12.29
CA ASP A 63 -13.25 -1.01 -11.06
C ASP A 63 -11.82 -0.53 -11.29
N ALA A 64 -11.01 -1.36 -11.94
CA ALA A 64 -9.64 -0.99 -12.30
C ALA A 64 -9.62 0.22 -13.24
N LYS A 65 -10.52 0.25 -14.21
CA LYS A 65 -10.65 1.39 -15.13
C LYS A 65 -10.95 2.68 -14.38
N LYS A 66 -11.89 2.64 -13.44
CA LYS A 66 -12.24 3.80 -12.62
C LYS A 66 -11.06 4.28 -11.78
N LEU A 67 -10.32 3.34 -11.19
CA LEU A 67 -9.14 3.68 -10.38
C LEU A 67 -8.05 4.34 -11.22
N VAL A 68 -7.88 3.89 -12.47
CA VAL A 68 -6.93 4.53 -13.39
C VAL A 68 -7.43 5.91 -13.80
N GLU A 69 -8.72 6.06 -14.11
CA GLU A 69 -9.30 7.35 -14.50
C GLU A 69 -9.09 8.42 -13.45
N VAL A 70 -9.27 8.09 -12.17
CA VAL A 70 -9.09 9.07 -11.08
C VAL A 70 -7.63 9.23 -10.68
N GLY A 71 -6.72 8.39 -11.21
CA GLY A 71 -5.29 8.50 -10.93
C GLY A 71 -4.82 7.84 -9.64
N LEU A 72 -5.63 6.97 -9.04
CA LEU A 72 -5.18 6.17 -7.89
C LEU A 72 -4.32 4.99 -8.34
N TRP A 73 -4.58 4.48 -9.52
CA TRP A 73 -3.80 3.43 -10.15
C TRP A 73 -3.26 3.91 -11.49
N HIS A 74 -2.17 3.29 -11.94
CA HIS A 74 -1.59 3.50 -13.28
C HIS A 74 -1.52 2.18 -14.02
N LEU A 75 -1.73 2.23 -15.33
CA LEU A 75 -1.48 1.05 -16.17
C LEU A 75 0.01 0.72 -16.12
N ALA A 76 0.31 -0.56 -15.96
CA ALA A 76 1.67 -1.06 -15.96
C ALA A 76 1.72 -2.34 -16.77
N GLU A 77 2.92 -2.71 -17.22
CA GLU A 77 3.07 -3.97 -17.96
C GLU A 77 2.67 -5.15 -17.08
N GLY A 78 1.70 -5.92 -17.53
CA GLY A 78 1.20 -7.07 -16.80
C GLY A 78 0.17 -6.78 -15.73
N GLY A 79 -0.23 -5.52 -15.55
CA GLY A 79 -1.22 -5.17 -14.53
C GLY A 79 -1.32 -3.68 -14.26
N TRP A 80 -1.29 -3.32 -13.00
CA TRP A 80 -1.40 -1.93 -12.55
C TRP A 80 -0.39 -1.64 -11.46
N SER A 81 -0.08 -0.36 -11.27
CA SER A 81 0.68 0.10 -10.12
C SER A 81 -0.16 1.11 -9.33
N ILE A 82 -0.05 1.07 -8.00
CA ILE A 82 -0.73 2.01 -7.12
C ILE A 82 0.09 3.30 -7.09
N ASN A 83 -0.58 4.42 -7.38
CA ASN A 83 0.07 5.72 -7.39
C ASN A 83 0.57 6.08 -5.98
N GLY A 84 1.82 6.53 -5.90
CA GLY A 84 2.39 7.00 -4.65
C GLY A 84 2.73 5.92 -3.64
N TRP A 85 2.77 4.65 -4.04
CA TRP A 85 3.08 3.57 -3.10
C TRP A 85 4.37 3.81 -2.33
N ASP A 86 5.44 4.18 -3.03
CA ASP A 86 6.75 4.38 -2.41
C ASP A 86 6.78 5.58 -1.44
N GLU A 87 5.87 6.53 -1.61
CA GLU A 87 5.76 7.69 -0.73
C GLU A 87 5.07 7.35 0.59
N TYR A 88 4.12 6.42 0.57
CA TYR A 88 3.25 6.13 1.72
C TYR A 88 3.55 4.82 2.40
N GLN A 89 4.19 3.88 1.70
CA GLN A 89 4.47 2.56 2.24
C GLN A 89 5.96 2.32 2.37
N VAL A 90 6.31 1.34 3.18
CA VAL A 90 7.69 0.92 3.39
C VAL A 90 7.90 -0.38 2.63
N SER A 91 8.94 -0.47 1.80
CA SER A 91 9.32 -1.71 1.13
C SER A 91 9.84 -2.72 2.16
N ASP A 92 9.89 -4.01 1.77
CA ASP A 92 10.42 -5.06 2.64
C ASP A 92 11.84 -4.74 3.10
N ASP A 93 12.68 -4.23 2.20
CA ASP A 93 14.07 -3.88 2.53
C ASP A 93 14.14 -2.71 3.50
N GLU A 94 13.32 -1.68 3.29
CA GLU A 94 13.24 -0.55 4.20
C GLU A 94 12.71 -0.94 5.57
N ALA A 95 11.68 -1.79 5.60
CA ALA A 95 11.12 -2.27 6.85
C ALA A 95 12.17 -3.04 7.67
N LYS A 96 12.94 -3.89 6.99
CA LYS A 96 14.03 -4.63 7.62
C LYS A 96 15.13 -3.69 8.13
N ALA A 97 15.53 -2.71 7.32
CA ALA A 97 16.53 -1.74 7.71
C ALA A 97 16.11 -0.93 8.93
N ARG A 98 14.84 -0.50 8.98
CA ARG A 98 14.29 0.21 10.14
C ARG A 98 14.28 -0.66 11.39
N SER A 99 13.87 -1.92 11.25
CA SER A 99 13.86 -2.86 12.36
C SER A 99 15.26 -3.10 12.91
N ASP A 100 16.24 -3.29 12.03
CA ASP A 100 17.63 -3.48 12.41
C ASP A 100 18.20 -2.25 13.10
N LYS A 101 17.90 -1.05 12.59
CA LYS A 101 18.33 0.21 13.17
C LYS A 101 17.73 0.42 14.56
N ALA A 102 16.43 0.14 14.72
CA ALA A 102 15.74 0.25 16.00
C ALA A 102 16.33 -0.72 17.03
N ARG A 103 16.64 -1.95 16.60
CA ARG A 103 17.24 -2.96 17.46
C ARG A 103 18.64 -2.53 17.91
N LYS A 104 19.46 -2.02 17.01
CA LYS A 104 20.81 -1.51 17.34
C LYS A 104 20.74 -0.35 18.33
N ALA A 105 19.79 0.58 18.12
CA ALA A 105 19.61 1.71 19.02
C ALA A 105 19.18 1.25 20.42
N ALA A 106 18.28 0.26 20.50
CA ALA A 106 17.85 -0.30 21.77
C ALA A 106 18.99 -1.02 22.49
N GLN A 107 19.80 -1.78 21.76
CA GLN A 107 20.97 -2.46 22.32
C GLN A 107 22.00 -1.47 22.85
N LYS A 108 22.23 -0.37 22.14
CA LYS A 108 23.16 0.67 22.55
C LYS A 108 22.69 1.35 23.85
N ARG A 109 21.40 1.68 23.95
CA ARG A 109 20.81 2.26 25.19
C ARG A 109 20.95 1.29 26.34
N TRP A 110 20.66 0.03 26.13
CA TRP A 110 20.76 -1.02 27.13
C TRP A 110 22.19 -1.16 27.65
N ALA A 111 23.17 -1.14 26.75
CA ALA A 111 24.59 -1.20 27.13
C ALA A 111 25.02 0.02 27.93
N ASN A 112 24.55 1.22 27.56
CA ASN A 112 24.87 2.47 28.26
C ASN A 112 24.26 2.47 29.67
N GLU A 113 23.03 1.99 29.86
CA GLU A 113 22.39 1.88 31.17
C GLU A 113 23.13 0.90 32.07
N LYS A 114 23.60 -0.22 31.53
CA LYS A 114 24.38 -1.20 32.30
C LYS A 114 25.77 -0.70 32.65
N GLY A 115 26.32 0.21 31.86
CA GLY A 115 27.66 0.76 32.07
C GLY A 115 27.72 1.95 33.03
N ALA A 116 26.55 2.39 33.50
CA ALA A 116 26.49 3.52 34.39
C ALA A 116 26.65 3.11 35.89
#